data_ac3319d8316efdecde631125f944faac
#
_entry.id   ac3319d8316efdecde631125f944faac
#
_cell.length_a   1.000
_cell.length_b   1.000
_cell.length_c   1.000
_cell.angle_alpha   90.00
_cell.angle_beta   90.00
_cell.angle_gamma   90.00
#
_symmetry.space_group_name_H-M   'P 1'
#
loop_
_entity.id
_entity.type
_entity.pdbx_description
1 polymer ?
#
loop_
_entity_poly.entity_id
_entity_poly.type
_entity_poly.pdbx_seq_one_letter_code
_entity_poly.pdbx_strand_id
1 'polypeptide(L)'
;MTYEQYFRREEVCTPCTTPLQKPFVYLCIPASRYVEYTSGILSSPTESAFLVARMSAWRRNAIKRPLTHMPDEEIIYRFQLSRVLPAGTDTASMIALNRTLYERARNIGGYRMTSSAVAMSQDDWKRHYGPAWQIVQTAKTRFDPKNVLTPGHGMFPD
;
A
#
# COMPACT_ATOMS: atom_id res chain seq x y z
N MET A 1 2.97 -22.51 -19.03
CA MET A 1 3.58 -22.24 -17.70
C MET A 1 2.59 -22.68 -16.64
N THR A 2 2.96 -23.62 -15.77
CA THR A 2 2.11 -24.06 -14.66
C THR A 2 2.10 -23.04 -13.54
N TYR A 3 1.10 -23.11 -12.62
CA TYR A 3 1.05 -22.26 -11.44
C TYR A 3 2.33 -22.42 -10.58
N GLU A 4 2.83 -23.61 -10.44
CA GLU A 4 4.07 -23.89 -9.73
C GLU A 4 5.29 -23.24 -10.38
N GLN A 5 5.40 -23.29 -11.71
CA GLN A 5 6.48 -22.60 -12.45
C GLN A 5 6.39 -21.07 -12.30
N TYR A 6 5.17 -20.53 -12.27
CA TYR A 6 4.94 -19.11 -12.01
C TYR A 6 5.39 -18.73 -10.59
N PHE A 7 5.00 -19.54 -9.60
CA PHE A 7 5.32 -19.30 -8.19
C PHE A 7 6.84 -19.36 -7.95
N ARG A 8 7.51 -20.40 -8.46
CA ARG A 8 8.97 -20.54 -8.37
C ARG A 8 9.74 -19.43 -9.09
N ARG A 9 9.18 -18.86 -10.15
CA ARG A 9 9.77 -17.71 -10.84
C ARG A 9 9.73 -16.43 -9.98
N GLU A 10 8.72 -16.30 -9.14
CA GLU A 10 8.63 -15.20 -8.17
C GLU A 10 9.48 -15.46 -6.92
N GLU A 11 9.75 -16.71 -6.62
CA GLU A 11 10.64 -17.15 -5.53
C GLU A 11 12.14 -16.99 -5.83
N VAL A 12 12.55 -16.26 -6.82
CA VAL A 12 13.96 -15.86 -6.93
C VAL A 12 14.32 -14.87 -5.82
N CYS A 13 14.07 -15.30 -4.61
CA CYS A 13 14.91 -14.99 -3.48
C CYS A 13 15.97 -16.10 -3.44
N THR A 14 17.05 -15.94 -4.16
CA THR A 14 18.34 -16.52 -3.76
C THR A 14 18.40 -16.44 -2.23
N PRO A 15 18.93 -17.46 -1.52
CA PRO A 15 18.98 -17.43 -0.07
C PRO A 15 19.44 -16.04 0.37
N CYS A 16 18.53 -15.27 0.97
CA CYS A 16 18.81 -13.90 1.35
C CYS A 16 19.76 -13.97 2.55
N THR A 17 21.02 -14.12 2.27
CA THR A 17 22.10 -14.04 3.27
C THR A 17 22.16 -12.65 3.89
N THR A 18 21.59 -11.67 3.21
CA THR A 18 21.40 -10.31 3.76
C THR A 18 19.92 -9.93 3.58
N PRO A 19 19.20 -9.55 4.65
CA PRO A 19 17.82 -9.14 4.54
C PRO A 19 17.75 -7.87 3.68
N LEU A 20 17.23 -8.01 2.47
CA LEU A 20 16.95 -6.86 1.60
C LEU A 20 15.77 -6.10 2.17
N GLN A 21 15.94 -4.81 2.37
CA GLN A 21 14.86 -3.94 2.78
C GLN A 21 14.01 -3.62 1.54
N LYS A 22 12.73 -3.90 1.62
CA LYS A 22 11.77 -3.72 0.52
C LYS A 22 10.61 -2.84 0.94
N PRO A 23 10.81 -1.54 1.18
CA PRO A 23 9.70 -0.64 1.44
C PRO A 23 8.79 -0.61 0.22
N PHE A 24 7.57 -1.08 0.39
CA PHE A 24 6.60 -1.12 -0.70
C PHE A 24 5.36 -0.29 -0.35
N VAL A 25 4.68 0.17 -1.39
CA VAL A 25 3.36 0.77 -1.26
C VAL A 25 2.40 0.18 -2.28
N TYR A 26 1.21 -0.15 -1.82
CA TYR A 26 0.09 -0.54 -2.66
C TYR A 26 -0.95 0.57 -2.67
N LEU A 27 -1.25 1.06 -3.85
CA LEU A 27 -2.23 2.12 -4.07
C LEU A 27 -3.35 1.61 -4.97
N CYS A 28 -4.57 1.93 -4.63
CA CYS A 28 -5.74 1.76 -5.48
C CYS A 28 -6.04 3.11 -6.11
N ILE A 29 -5.86 3.21 -7.41
CA ILE A 29 -5.99 4.46 -8.18
C ILE A 29 -7.25 4.38 -9.04
N PRO A 30 -8.07 5.45 -9.11
CA PRO A 30 -9.18 5.53 -10.05
C PRO A 30 -8.69 5.31 -11.49
N ALA A 31 -9.43 4.55 -12.30
CA ALA A 31 -9.02 4.27 -13.67
C ALA A 31 -8.85 5.55 -14.50
N SER A 32 -9.75 6.52 -14.29
CA SER A 32 -9.72 7.84 -14.95
C SER A 32 -8.44 8.65 -14.68
N ARG A 33 -7.74 8.39 -13.59
CA ARG A 33 -6.54 9.13 -13.14
C ARG A 33 -5.25 8.29 -13.22
N TYR A 34 -5.37 7.02 -13.57
CA TYR A 34 -4.27 6.07 -13.48
C TYR A 34 -3.08 6.43 -14.34
N VAL A 35 -3.31 6.75 -15.62
CA VAL A 35 -2.23 7.06 -16.58
C VAL A 35 -1.47 8.31 -16.15
N GLU A 36 -2.18 9.38 -15.81
CA GLU A 36 -1.58 10.64 -15.34
C GLU A 36 -0.71 10.40 -14.11
N TYR A 37 -1.27 9.69 -13.12
CA TYR A 37 -0.59 9.41 -11.86
C TYR A 37 0.69 8.59 -12.04
N THR A 38 0.61 7.50 -12.81
CA THR A 38 1.74 6.59 -13.02
C THR A 38 2.82 7.18 -13.91
N SER A 39 2.44 7.91 -14.96
CA SER A 39 3.39 8.61 -15.85
C SER A 39 4.22 9.61 -15.06
N GLY A 40 3.60 10.35 -14.13
CA GLY A 40 4.31 11.28 -13.26
C GLY A 40 5.39 10.60 -12.42
N ILE A 41 5.09 9.41 -11.86
CA ILE A 41 6.07 8.65 -11.07
C ILE A 41 7.20 8.09 -11.96
N LEU A 42 6.84 7.49 -13.08
CA LEU A 42 7.82 6.84 -13.97
C LEU A 42 8.74 7.84 -14.67
N SER A 43 8.29 9.07 -14.87
CA SER A 43 9.10 10.15 -15.42
C SER A 43 10.05 10.78 -14.42
N SER A 44 9.86 10.55 -13.12
CA SER A 44 10.71 11.11 -12.06
C SER A 44 11.86 10.16 -11.73
N PRO A 45 13.12 10.52 -11.96
CA PRO A 45 14.27 9.67 -11.62
C PRO A 45 14.31 9.30 -10.13
N THR A 46 13.93 10.23 -9.24
CA THR A 46 13.91 9.99 -7.80
C THR A 46 12.77 9.03 -7.41
N GLU A 47 11.57 9.22 -7.96
CA GLU A 47 10.40 8.40 -7.62
C GLU A 47 10.48 7.01 -8.23
N SER A 48 11.12 6.87 -9.39
CA SER A 48 11.33 5.60 -10.07
C SER A 48 12.62 4.86 -9.68
N ALA A 49 13.47 5.45 -8.84
CA ALA A 49 14.71 4.81 -8.39
C ALA A 49 14.43 3.46 -7.70
N PHE A 50 15.19 2.43 -8.06
CA PHE A 50 15.09 1.06 -7.54
C PHE A 50 13.69 0.43 -7.64
N LEU A 51 12.85 0.92 -8.53
CA LEU A 51 11.44 0.59 -8.59
C LEU A 51 11.19 -0.71 -9.36
N VAL A 52 10.44 -1.60 -8.72
CA VAL A 52 9.68 -2.67 -9.39
C VAL A 52 8.20 -2.31 -9.30
N ALA A 53 7.62 -1.92 -10.42
CA ALA A 53 6.21 -1.57 -10.50
C ALA A 53 5.39 -2.77 -10.99
N ARG A 54 4.26 -3.03 -10.31
CA ARG A 54 3.27 -4.02 -10.74
C ARG A 54 1.90 -3.36 -10.77
N MET A 55 1.08 -3.78 -11.72
CA MET A 55 -0.26 -3.27 -11.89
C MET A 55 -1.25 -4.42 -12.07
N SER A 56 -2.44 -4.24 -11.52
CA SER A 56 -3.58 -5.11 -11.80
C SER A 56 -4.87 -4.28 -11.86
N ALA A 57 -5.72 -4.58 -12.83
CA ALA A 57 -7.04 -3.99 -12.92
C ALA A 57 -8.04 -4.82 -12.10
N TRP A 58 -8.87 -4.15 -11.32
CA TRP A 58 -9.89 -4.77 -10.50
C TRP A 58 -11.26 -4.15 -10.81
N ARG A 59 -12.29 -4.98 -10.79
CA ARG A 59 -13.68 -4.50 -10.79
C ARG A 59 -14.09 -4.23 -9.35
N ARG A 60 -14.52 -3.02 -9.06
CA ARG A 60 -14.93 -2.59 -7.71
C ARG A 60 -16.01 -3.49 -7.12
N ASN A 61 -16.99 -3.90 -7.91
CA ASN A 61 -18.10 -4.73 -7.47
C ASN A 61 -17.70 -6.18 -7.10
N ALA A 62 -16.51 -6.63 -7.50
CA ALA A 62 -15.98 -7.93 -7.11
C ALA A 62 -15.44 -7.95 -5.67
N ILE A 63 -15.21 -6.79 -5.07
CA ILE A 63 -14.64 -6.65 -3.72
C ILE A 63 -15.69 -6.10 -2.78
N LYS A 64 -16.28 -7.01 -1.99
CA LYS A 64 -17.39 -6.71 -1.08
C LYS A 64 -16.97 -6.71 0.40
N ARG A 65 -15.77 -6.24 0.70
CA ARG A 65 -15.27 -6.16 2.07
C ARG A 65 -15.49 -4.76 2.64
N PRO A 66 -16.22 -4.59 3.75
CA PRO A 66 -16.64 -3.27 4.25
C PRO A 66 -15.47 -2.37 4.66
N LEU A 67 -14.34 -2.96 5.03
CA LEU A 67 -13.14 -2.22 5.45
C LEU A 67 -12.08 -2.10 4.33
N THR A 68 -12.39 -2.53 3.12
CA THR A 68 -11.52 -2.36 1.96
C THR A 68 -11.97 -1.13 1.20
N HIS A 69 -11.30 0.00 1.48
CA HIS A 69 -11.58 1.25 0.79
C HIS A 69 -11.00 1.25 -0.60
N MET A 70 -11.80 1.66 -1.56
CA MET A 70 -11.43 1.74 -2.97
C MET A 70 -12.04 2.98 -3.61
N PRO A 71 -11.42 3.51 -4.68
CA PRO A 71 -12.01 4.57 -5.49
C PRO A 71 -13.42 4.22 -5.94
N ASP A 72 -14.25 5.26 -6.13
CA ASP A 72 -15.64 5.11 -6.56
C ASP A 72 -15.75 5.09 -8.10
N GLU A 73 -15.10 4.09 -8.70
CA GLU A 73 -15.17 3.82 -10.15
C GLU A 73 -15.36 2.33 -10.39
N GLU A 74 -15.93 1.96 -11.53
CA GLU A 74 -16.15 0.55 -11.89
C GLU A 74 -14.84 -0.22 -11.99
N ILE A 75 -13.84 0.39 -12.63
CA ILE A 75 -12.50 -0.15 -12.77
C ILE A 75 -11.53 0.63 -11.90
N ILE A 76 -10.74 -0.11 -11.15
CA ILE A 76 -9.72 0.40 -10.26
C ILE A 76 -8.41 -0.25 -10.62
N TYR A 77 -7.35 0.53 -10.67
CA TYR A 77 -6.00 -0.02 -10.82
C TYR A 77 -5.32 -0.13 -9.46
N ARG A 78 -4.98 -1.35 -9.09
CA ARG A 78 -4.03 -1.57 -8.00
C ARG A 78 -2.63 -1.38 -8.55
N PHE A 79 -1.94 -0.39 -8.03
CA PHE A 79 -0.56 -0.05 -8.38
C PHE A 79 0.36 -0.38 -7.21
N GLN A 80 1.23 -1.35 -7.42
CA GLN A 80 2.24 -1.75 -6.45
C GLN A 80 3.58 -1.15 -6.84
N LEU A 81 4.20 -0.47 -5.92
CA LEU A 81 5.54 0.08 -6.02
C LEU A 81 6.40 -0.63 -4.98
N SER A 82 7.32 -1.46 -5.42
CA SER A 82 8.28 -2.15 -4.55
C SER A 82 9.68 -1.62 -4.88
N ARG A 83 10.43 -1.25 -3.85
CA ARG A 83 11.82 -0.83 -4.02
C ARG A 83 12.73 -1.90 -3.45
N VAL A 84 13.69 -2.34 -4.24
CA VAL A 84 14.72 -3.28 -3.79
C VAL A 84 15.96 -2.46 -3.50
N LEU A 85 16.21 -2.21 -2.23
CA LEU A 85 17.28 -1.33 -1.79
C LEU A 85 18.56 -2.12 -1.53
N PRO A 86 19.73 -1.59 -1.92
CA PRO A 86 21.01 -2.12 -1.50
C PRO A 86 21.12 -2.16 0.04
N ALA A 87 21.95 -3.08 0.54
CA ALA A 87 22.21 -3.15 1.97
C ALA A 87 22.78 -1.82 2.48
N GLY A 88 22.30 -1.38 3.64
CA GLY A 88 22.74 -0.10 4.24
C GLY A 88 22.04 1.15 3.69
N THR A 89 21.12 1.01 2.72
CA THR A 89 20.36 2.17 2.24
C THR A 89 19.42 2.68 3.34
N ASP A 90 19.32 4.00 3.47
CA ASP A 90 18.34 4.63 4.37
C ASP A 90 16.91 4.38 3.90
N THR A 91 16.16 3.61 4.69
CA THR A 91 14.75 3.33 4.42
C THR A 91 13.82 4.45 4.83
N ALA A 92 14.23 5.34 5.72
CA ALA A 92 13.36 6.43 6.18
C ALA A 92 13.01 7.38 5.04
N SER A 93 13.98 7.71 4.18
CA SER A 93 13.77 8.53 2.99
C SER A 93 12.77 7.88 2.02
N MET A 94 12.85 6.56 1.84
CA MET A 94 11.92 5.82 0.97
C MET A 94 10.52 5.72 1.56
N ILE A 95 10.39 5.60 2.87
CA ILE A 95 9.09 5.63 3.56
C ILE A 95 8.46 7.03 3.45
N ALA A 96 9.26 8.07 3.59
CA ALA A 96 8.80 9.45 3.38
C ALA A 96 8.34 9.67 1.93
N LEU A 97 9.07 9.15 0.95
CA LEU A 97 8.67 9.19 -0.45
C LEU A 97 7.35 8.42 -0.67
N ASN A 98 7.20 7.23 -0.10
CA ASN A 98 5.94 6.48 -0.15
C ASN A 98 4.78 7.29 0.44
N ARG A 99 5.02 8.07 1.50
CA ARG A 99 4.02 8.98 2.06
C ARG A 99 3.59 10.05 1.05
N THR A 100 4.54 10.70 0.39
CA THR A 100 4.25 11.70 -0.65
C THR A 100 3.44 11.10 -1.80
N LEU A 101 3.82 9.91 -2.27
CA LEU A 101 3.08 9.19 -3.32
C LEU A 101 1.66 8.87 -2.88
N TYR A 102 1.47 8.42 -1.64
CA TYR A 102 0.16 8.17 -1.08
C TYR A 102 -0.70 9.45 -1.00
N GLU A 103 -0.15 10.56 -0.57
CA GLU A 103 -0.90 11.82 -0.49
C GLU A 103 -1.35 12.31 -1.86
N ARG A 104 -0.50 12.21 -2.88
CA ARG A 104 -0.90 12.49 -4.26
C ARG A 104 -2.02 11.56 -4.73
N ALA A 105 -1.92 10.27 -4.42
CA ALA A 105 -2.97 9.31 -4.76
C ALA A 105 -4.30 9.67 -4.07
N ARG A 106 -4.24 9.99 -2.77
CA ARG A 106 -5.42 10.39 -1.98
C ARG A 106 -6.10 11.63 -2.55
N ASN A 107 -5.33 12.61 -3.00
CA ASN A 107 -5.85 13.86 -3.57
C ASN A 107 -6.64 13.66 -4.88
N ILE A 108 -6.44 12.54 -5.56
CA ILE A 108 -7.18 12.16 -6.76
C ILE A 108 -8.21 11.05 -6.51
N GLY A 109 -8.60 10.82 -5.25
CA GLY A 109 -9.56 9.80 -4.86
C GLY A 109 -8.99 8.39 -4.73
N GLY A 110 -7.68 8.24 -4.72
CA GLY A 110 -7.02 6.96 -4.50
C GLY A 110 -6.90 6.58 -3.02
N TYR A 111 -6.68 5.31 -2.77
CA TYR A 111 -6.52 4.73 -1.43
C TYR A 111 -5.26 3.90 -1.34
N ARG A 112 -4.69 3.80 -0.14
CA ARG A 112 -3.63 2.84 0.14
C ARG A 112 -4.19 1.53 0.68
N MET A 113 -3.51 0.43 0.44
CA MET A 113 -3.77 -0.81 1.17
C MET A 113 -3.03 -0.79 2.52
N THR A 114 -3.63 -1.38 3.55
CA THR A 114 -3.13 -1.34 4.94
C THR A 114 -1.71 -1.87 5.11
N SER A 115 -1.30 -2.84 4.28
CA SER A 115 0.06 -3.41 4.31
C SER A 115 1.15 -2.49 3.75
N SER A 116 0.82 -1.30 3.25
CA SER A 116 1.80 -0.38 2.65
C SER A 116 2.75 0.21 3.70
N ALA A 117 4.03 0.31 3.35
CA ALA A 117 5.04 1.02 4.15
C ALA A 117 4.88 2.53 3.99
N VAL A 118 3.86 3.06 4.64
CA VAL A 118 3.51 4.49 4.69
C VAL A 118 3.26 4.85 6.14
N ALA A 119 4.00 5.81 6.65
CA ALA A 119 3.76 6.31 8.00
C ALA A 119 2.37 6.98 8.07
N MET A 120 1.57 6.60 9.06
CA MET A 120 0.20 7.07 9.27
C MET A 120 0.04 7.53 10.71
N SER A 121 -0.53 8.71 10.90
CA SER A 121 -1.05 9.13 12.19
C SER A 121 -2.42 8.50 12.46
N GLN A 122 -2.90 8.58 13.71
CA GLN A 122 -4.25 8.15 14.03
C GLN A 122 -5.31 8.92 13.22
N ASP A 123 -5.10 10.21 12.99
CA ASP A 123 -6.03 11.01 12.18
C ASP A 123 -5.99 10.63 10.69
N ASP A 124 -4.84 10.17 10.19
CA ASP A 124 -4.78 9.58 8.86
C ASP A 124 -5.62 8.30 8.77
N TRP A 125 -5.57 7.45 9.80
CA TRP A 125 -6.39 6.25 9.86
C TRP A 125 -7.88 6.55 9.95
N LYS A 126 -8.27 7.51 10.77
CA LYS A 126 -9.67 7.99 10.85
C LYS A 126 -10.16 8.48 9.49
N ARG A 127 -9.35 9.30 8.80
CA ARG A 127 -9.67 9.76 7.44
C ARG A 127 -9.71 8.63 6.43
N HIS A 128 -8.78 7.66 6.54
CA HIS A 128 -8.74 6.52 5.65
C HIS A 128 -10.02 5.69 5.73
N TYR A 129 -10.51 5.41 6.92
CA TYR A 129 -11.73 4.63 7.12
C TYR A 129 -13.01 5.47 7.05
N GLY A 130 -12.91 6.78 7.22
CA GLY A 130 -14.08 7.67 7.19
C GLY A 130 -15.21 7.18 8.09
N PRO A 131 -16.45 7.09 7.60
CA PRO A 131 -17.59 6.61 8.39
C PRO A 131 -17.41 5.19 8.95
N ALA A 132 -16.60 4.35 8.32
CA ALA A 132 -16.31 2.99 8.80
C ALA A 132 -15.37 2.96 10.02
N TRP A 133 -14.74 4.09 10.37
CA TRP A 133 -13.83 4.15 11.54
C TRP A 133 -14.50 3.68 12.83
N GLN A 134 -15.76 4.05 13.06
CA GLN A 134 -16.48 3.63 14.26
C GLN A 134 -16.64 2.11 14.34
N ILE A 135 -16.81 1.44 13.19
CA ILE A 135 -16.89 -0.03 13.13
C ILE A 135 -15.54 -0.63 13.53
N VAL A 136 -14.45 -0.08 13.00
CA VAL A 136 -13.08 -0.51 13.32
C VAL A 136 -12.79 -0.34 14.80
N GLN A 137 -13.13 0.83 15.35
CA GLN A 137 -12.93 1.15 16.77
C GLN A 137 -13.73 0.22 17.70
N THR A 138 -15.00 -0.01 17.39
CA THR A 138 -15.85 -0.93 18.16
C THR A 138 -15.31 -2.36 18.12
N ALA A 139 -14.90 -2.83 16.94
CA ALA A 139 -14.30 -4.14 16.80
C ALA A 139 -12.99 -4.24 17.60
N LYS A 140 -12.14 -3.23 17.54
CA LYS A 140 -10.89 -3.18 18.31
C LYS A 140 -11.15 -3.27 19.82
N THR A 141 -12.03 -2.44 20.36
CA THR A 141 -12.38 -2.46 21.79
C THR A 141 -12.95 -3.81 22.24
N ARG A 142 -13.74 -4.45 21.37
CA ARG A 142 -14.39 -5.72 21.69
C ARG A 142 -13.42 -6.90 21.61
N PHE A 143 -12.59 -6.99 20.58
CA PHE A 143 -11.81 -8.18 20.27
C PHE A 143 -10.34 -8.08 20.63
N ASP A 144 -9.84 -6.87 20.83
CA ASP A 144 -8.45 -6.63 21.21
C ASP A 144 -8.30 -5.41 22.15
N PRO A 145 -8.93 -5.47 23.33
CA PRO A 145 -8.93 -4.35 24.28
C PRO A 145 -7.53 -4.02 24.83
N LYS A 146 -6.58 -4.93 24.71
CA LYS A 146 -5.19 -4.76 25.19
C LYS A 146 -4.21 -4.36 24.08
N ASN A 147 -4.72 -4.04 22.88
CA ASN A 147 -3.90 -3.64 21.73
C ASN A 147 -2.75 -4.60 21.40
N VAL A 148 -2.94 -5.91 21.55
CA VAL A 148 -1.91 -6.93 21.26
C VAL A 148 -1.88 -7.35 19.79
N LEU A 149 -2.97 -7.12 19.03
CA LEU A 149 -3.07 -7.42 17.62
C LEU A 149 -2.63 -6.22 16.77
N THR A 150 -1.60 -6.41 15.96
CA THR A 150 -1.11 -5.42 14.99
C THR A 150 -0.78 -4.02 15.57
N PRO A 151 -0.10 -3.92 16.73
CA PRO A 151 0.23 -2.61 17.31
C PRO A 151 1.14 -1.79 16.38
N GLY A 152 1.97 -2.45 15.58
CA GLY A 152 2.94 -1.81 14.69
C GLY A 152 2.36 -0.92 13.59
N HIS A 153 1.05 -0.95 13.35
CA HIS A 153 0.42 -0.01 12.42
C HIS A 153 0.12 1.37 13.02
N GLY A 154 0.27 1.55 14.34
CA GLY A 154 -0.03 2.81 15.03
C GLY A 154 -1.47 3.30 14.83
N MET A 155 -2.39 2.38 14.52
CA MET A 155 -3.79 2.71 14.25
C MET A 155 -4.52 3.09 15.52
N PHE A 156 -4.19 2.44 16.62
CA PHE A 156 -4.71 2.72 17.95
C PHE A 156 -3.55 3.07 18.88
N PRO A 157 -3.74 4.06 19.77
CA PRO A 157 -2.74 4.35 20.80
C PRO A 157 -2.63 3.17 21.77
N ASP A 158 -1.47 3.02 22.38
CA ASP A 158 -1.22 2.11 23.49
C ASP A 158 -1.96 2.57 24.74
#